data_0fa33fb6ccb7c9db892d3746e0117e90
#
_entry.id   0fa33fb6ccb7c9db892d3746e0117e90
#
_cell.length_a   1.000
_cell.length_b   1.000
_cell.length_c   1.000
_cell.angle_alpha   90.00
_cell.angle_beta   90.00
_cell.angle_gamma   90.00
#
_symmetry.space_group_name_H-M   'P 1'
#
loop_
_entity.id
_entity.type
_entity.pdbx_description
1 polymer ?
#
loop_
_entity_poly.entity_id
_entity_poly.type
_entity_poly.pdbx_seq_one_letter_code
_entity_poly.pdbx_strand_id
1 'polypeptide(L)'
;MVQRSLSTNLSKNAALFHALLPLDDSFDLITRDLKLGNTPAYWIGVNGFCKTEILQQIFSDLQDPLYTLDSEIRDLPRYVQSKLGYAQVSLTSSIDTILQNILSGPSVLLVEGFAQAVIIDVRTYPVRSISEPDTERITRGARDGFVETLLFNTNLIRRRVRSPKLTFSICSLGAESRTDVAIAYLADQVNEELLDTLKKKLSQLQITSLTMGSKSLEELLIKKRWWNPLPSIQLTERPDVACSYLCEGHILLIVDNSPAVLLLPGTIFQFTQSPEDYYNNPLTGTYFRMIRFLCIPVSLLLLPVFLLLSAYYPEITASLQLTPVSDLSPFRLFFYVLAVEFLLDLFKYSAALSSSRVSGALSIVGGLLIGDIAVSL
;
A
#
# COMPACT_ATOMS: atom_id res chain seq x y z
N MET A 1 28.06 -0.79 17.44
CA MET A 1 27.32 0.43 17.05
C MET A 1 27.96 1.60 17.76
N VAL A 2 28.58 2.51 17.02
CA VAL A 2 29.15 3.74 17.63
C VAL A 2 27.96 4.61 18.02
N GLN A 3 27.81 4.86 19.30
CA GLN A 3 26.77 5.73 19.83
C GLN A 3 27.05 7.16 19.35
N ARG A 4 26.39 7.57 18.27
CA ARG A 4 26.48 8.93 17.74
C ARG A 4 25.65 9.84 18.63
N SER A 5 26.28 10.82 19.27
CA SER A 5 25.62 11.84 20.09
C SER A 5 25.42 13.13 19.29
N LEU A 6 24.38 13.89 19.65
CA LEU A 6 24.14 15.22 19.10
C LEU A 6 25.28 16.20 19.42
N SER A 7 25.45 17.17 18.53
CA SER A 7 26.29 18.36 18.75
C SER A 7 25.48 19.46 19.46
N THR A 8 26.17 20.43 20.08
CA THR A 8 25.55 21.66 20.58
C THR A 8 25.17 22.62 19.45
N ASN A 9 25.71 22.45 18.25
CA ASN A 9 25.45 23.33 17.10
C ASN A 9 24.23 22.79 16.30
N LEU A 10 23.17 23.59 16.24
CA LEU A 10 21.91 23.26 15.58
C LEU A 10 22.08 23.02 14.07
N SER A 11 22.85 23.85 13.39
CA SER A 11 23.05 23.72 11.94
C SER A 11 23.74 22.40 11.58
N LYS A 12 24.71 21.95 12.41
CA LYS A 12 25.35 20.64 12.22
C LYS A 12 24.37 19.49 12.44
N ASN A 13 23.51 19.60 13.45
CA ASN A 13 22.48 18.60 13.73
C ASN A 13 21.43 18.55 12.60
N ALA A 14 20.96 19.72 12.14
CA ALA A 14 20.03 19.79 11.02
C ALA A 14 20.61 19.15 9.76
N ALA A 15 21.83 19.50 9.37
CA ALA A 15 22.53 18.90 8.24
C ALA A 15 22.71 17.38 8.38
N LEU A 16 22.97 16.90 9.60
CA LEU A 16 23.03 15.47 9.89
C LEU A 16 21.70 14.77 9.64
N PHE A 17 20.58 15.35 10.07
CA PHE A 17 19.25 14.75 9.83
C PHE A 17 18.83 14.82 8.36
N HIS A 18 19.21 15.85 7.60
CA HIS A 18 19.05 15.91 6.15
C HIS A 18 19.84 14.78 5.43
N ALA A 19 21.01 14.40 5.96
CA ALA A 19 21.79 13.29 5.42
C ALA A 19 21.26 11.90 5.80
N LEU A 20 20.56 11.79 6.94
CA LEU A 20 20.04 10.50 7.46
C LEU A 20 18.61 10.22 7.04
N LEU A 21 17.81 11.24 6.80
CA LEU A 21 16.41 11.17 6.43
C LEU A 21 16.19 11.91 5.10
N PRO A 22 15.30 11.45 4.22
CA PRO A 22 14.98 12.10 2.95
C PRO A 22 14.07 13.33 3.18
N LEU A 23 14.53 14.31 3.98
CA LEU A 23 13.72 15.46 4.39
C LEU A 23 13.33 16.35 3.20
N ASP A 24 14.17 16.41 2.18
CA ASP A 24 13.94 17.24 0.98
C ASP A 24 13.13 16.49 -0.09
N ASP A 25 13.14 15.15 -0.08
CA ASP A 25 12.53 14.31 -1.12
C ASP A 25 11.19 13.70 -0.69
N SER A 26 10.92 13.64 0.61
CA SER A 26 9.76 12.92 1.18
C SER A 26 8.77 13.90 1.81
N PHE A 27 7.61 14.07 1.18
CA PHE A 27 6.59 15.04 1.62
C PHE A 27 5.93 14.69 2.96
N ASP A 28 6.06 13.45 3.43
CA ASP A 28 5.52 13.02 4.72
C ASP A 28 6.41 13.42 5.89
N LEU A 29 7.65 13.82 5.65
CA LEU A 29 8.56 14.36 6.66
C LEU A 29 8.53 15.88 6.62
N ILE A 30 8.12 16.50 7.71
CA ILE A 30 8.00 17.95 7.81
C ILE A 30 9.02 18.49 8.79
N THR A 31 9.65 19.57 8.40
CA THR A 31 10.60 20.32 9.24
C THR A 31 10.16 21.76 9.39
N ARG A 32 10.51 22.38 10.51
CA ARG A 32 10.23 23.79 10.76
C ARG A 32 11.30 24.44 11.61
N ASP A 33 11.79 25.58 11.15
CA ASP A 33 12.61 26.47 11.95
C ASP A 33 11.72 27.22 12.96
N LEU A 34 12.12 27.22 14.22
CA LEU A 34 11.42 27.86 15.33
C LEU A 34 12.37 28.73 16.12
N LYS A 35 11.83 29.64 16.91
CA LYS A 35 12.57 30.38 17.91
C LYS A 35 11.91 30.19 19.26
N LEU A 36 12.68 29.74 20.25
CA LEU A 36 12.28 29.63 21.64
C LEU A 36 12.84 30.85 22.40
N GLY A 37 12.05 31.90 22.49
CA GLY A 37 12.58 33.21 22.84
C GLY A 37 13.60 33.67 21.81
N ASN A 38 14.86 33.90 22.22
CA ASN A 38 15.96 34.25 21.33
C ASN A 38 16.78 33.04 20.84
N THR A 39 16.51 31.83 21.33
CA THR A 39 17.27 30.63 21.00
C THR A 39 16.70 29.96 19.77
N PRO A 40 17.48 29.75 18.69
CA PRO A 40 17.04 29.00 17.51
C PRO A 40 16.73 27.55 17.86
N ALA A 41 15.70 27.01 17.22
CA ALA A 41 15.31 25.60 17.33
C ALA A 41 14.85 25.04 15.99
N TYR A 42 14.95 23.74 15.82
CA TYR A 42 14.57 23.03 14.61
C TYR A 42 13.66 21.87 14.97
N TRP A 43 12.48 21.86 14.40
CA TRP A 43 11.47 20.82 14.63
C TRP A 43 11.40 19.85 13.45
N ILE A 44 11.24 18.55 13.76
CA ILE A 44 11.09 17.48 12.79
C ILE A 44 9.91 16.61 13.22
N GLY A 45 9.03 16.26 12.28
CA GLY A 45 7.90 15.39 12.52
C GLY A 45 7.38 14.71 11.25
N VAL A 46 6.50 13.74 11.44
CA VAL A 46 5.80 13.05 10.33
C VAL A 46 4.42 13.67 10.14
N ASN A 47 4.11 14.05 8.91
CA ASN A 47 2.84 14.65 8.52
C ASN A 47 1.66 13.70 8.82
N GLY A 48 0.67 14.21 9.55
CA GLY A 48 -0.53 13.44 9.89
C GLY A 48 -0.37 12.44 11.04
N PHE A 49 0.81 12.32 11.66
CA PHE A 49 0.99 11.50 12.88
C PHE A 49 0.74 12.26 14.17
N CYS A 50 0.74 13.58 14.13
CA CYS A 50 0.53 14.42 15.31
C CYS A 50 -0.84 15.08 15.30
N LYS A 51 -1.45 15.25 16.48
CA LYS A 51 -2.62 16.11 16.64
C LYS A 51 -2.21 17.56 16.42
N THR A 52 -2.69 18.15 15.34
CA THR A 52 -2.31 19.49 14.91
C THR A 52 -2.64 20.54 15.97
N GLU A 53 -3.80 20.41 16.63
CA GLU A 53 -4.25 21.34 17.67
C GLU A 53 -3.32 21.34 18.88
N ILE A 54 -2.92 20.14 19.34
CA ILE A 54 -2.01 20.00 20.47
C ILE A 54 -0.62 20.51 20.12
N LEU A 55 -0.14 20.18 18.92
CA LEU A 55 1.16 20.63 18.44
C LEU A 55 1.22 22.15 18.31
N GLN A 56 0.14 22.76 17.80
CA GLN A 56 0.00 24.22 17.70
C GLN A 56 0.02 24.87 19.08
N GLN A 57 -0.67 24.31 20.07
CA GLN A 57 -0.66 24.80 21.44
C GLN A 57 0.73 24.70 22.06
N ILE A 58 1.41 23.56 21.89
CA ILE A 58 2.80 23.39 22.36
C ILE A 58 3.73 24.43 21.75
N PHE A 59 3.63 24.71 20.45
CA PHE A 59 4.45 25.75 19.82
C PHE A 59 4.10 27.14 20.34
N SER A 60 2.82 27.44 20.57
CA SER A 60 2.39 28.68 21.15
C SER A 60 2.98 28.87 22.55
N ASP A 61 2.89 27.85 23.41
CA ASP A 61 3.42 27.88 24.78
C ASP A 61 4.94 28.01 24.81
N LEU A 62 5.65 27.39 23.88
CA LEU A 62 7.11 27.50 23.76
C LEU A 62 7.58 28.84 23.20
N GLN A 63 6.75 29.50 22.41
CA GLN A 63 7.09 30.79 21.76
C GLN A 63 6.54 32.01 22.50
N ASP A 64 5.79 31.83 23.60
CA ASP A 64 5.13 32.94 24.33
C ASP A 64 6.15 33.95 24.86
N PRO A 65 6.12 35.19 24.35
CA PRO A 65 7.06 36.23 24.74
C PRO A 65 6.88 36.71 26.17
N LEU A 66 5.70 36.55 26.80
CA LEU A 66 5.44 36.97 28.19
C LEU A 66 6.31 36.23 29.20
N TYR A 67 6.90 35.10 28.84
CA TYR A 67 7.74 34.29 29.71
C TYR A 67 9.20 34.18 29.24
N THR A 68 9.54 34.77 28.09
CA THR A 68 10.90 34.81 27.52
C THR A 68 11.47 36.21 27.53
N LEU A 69 11.37 36.91 28.68
CA LEU A 69 12.11 38.13 28.86
C LEU A 69 13.62 37.85 28.71
N ASP A 70 14.17 38.20 27.55
CA ASP A 70 15.60 38.36 27.20
C ASP A 70 16.61 37.30 27.68
N SER A 71 16.20 36.11 28.08
CA SER A 71 17.12 35.11 28.60
C SER A 71 17.30 33.96 27.60
N GLU A 72 18.53 33.74 27.20
CA GLU A 72 18.98 32.47 26.58
C GLU A 72 18.59 31.31 27.50
N ILE A 73 18.08 30.22 26.88
CA ILE A 73 17.77 29.01 27.64
C ILE A 73 19.07 28.45 28.20
N ARG A 74 19.22 28.44 29.52
CA ARG A 74 20.43 27.93 30.20
C ARG A 74 20.29 26.45 30.59
N ASP A 75 19.08 25.98 30.80
CA ASP A 75 18.76 24.61 31.25
C ASP A 75 17.55 24.09 30.44
N LEU A 76 17.80 23.30 29.43
CA LEU A 76 16.76 22.76 28.55
C LEU A 76 15.75 21.86 29.30
N PRO A 77 16.15 20.88 30.15
CA PRO A 77 15.23 20.08 30.95
C PRO A 77 14.26 20.93 31.77
N ARG A 78 14.78 21.88 32.46
CA ARG A 78 13.99 22.78 33.34
C ARG A 78 13.04 23.68 32.55
N TYR A 79 13.51 24.19 31.40
CA TYR A 79 12.69 24.99 30.50
C TYR A 79 11.51 24.17 29.95
N VAL A 80 11.77 22.95 29.44
CA VAL A 80 10.75 22.06 28.92
C VAL A 80 9.72 21.71 30.00
N GLN A 81 10.16 21.34 31.22
CA GLN A 81 9.26 21.03 32.33
C GLN A 81 8.40 22.20 32.76
N SER A 82 8.92 23.43 32.69
CA SER A 82 8.18 24.62 33.11
C SER A 82 7.16 25.12 32.09
N LYS A 83 7.40 24.83 30.79
CA LYS A 83 6.59 25.35 29.67
C LYS A 83 5.64 24.34 29.07
N LEU A 84 6.03 23.07 29.04
CA LEU A 84 5.21 22.03 28.49
C LEU A 84 4.39 21.37 29.60
N GLY A 85 3.13 21.75 29.72
CA GLY A 85 2.15 21.08 30.57
C GLY A 85 1.77 19.67 30.07
N TYR A 86 2.41 19.18 28.97
CA TYR A 86 2.15 17.91 28.36
C TYR A 86 3.04 16.81 28.95
N ALA A 87 2.44 15.72 29.40
CA ALA A 87 3.10 14.70 30.21
C ALA A 87 4.11 13.81 29.47
N GLN A 88 3.96 13.65 28.15
CA GLN A 88 4.77 12.72 27.37
C GLN A 88 5.93 13.44 26.66
N VAL A 89 6.85 13.97 27.44
CA VAL A 89 8.06 14.63 26.94
C VAL A 89 9.28 13.95 27.52
N SER A 90 10.26 13.64 26.67
CA SER A 90 11.53 13.05 27.06
C SER A 90 12.71 13.71 26.37
N LEU A 91 13.90 13.60 26.96
CA LEU A 91 15.13 14.15 26.44
C LEU A 91 16.09 13.02 26.10
N THR A 92 16.76 13.12 24.96
CA THR A 92 17.78 12.16 24.55
C THR A 92 18.89 12.82 23.74
N SER A 93 20.11 12.29 23.86
CA SER A 93 21.27 12.70 23.05
C SER A 93 21.59 11.66 21.94
N SER A 94 20.95 10.49 21.96
CA SER A 94 21.21 9.41 21.02
C SER A 94 20.51 9.66 19.69
N ILE A 95 21.28 9.74 18.60
CA ILE A 95 20.75 9.95 17.26
C ILE A 95 19.88 8.77 16.81
N ASP A 96 20.25 7.54 17.13
CA ASP A 96 19.47 6.36 16.78
C ASP A 96 18.08 6.38 17.47
N THR A 97 18.05 6.79 18.74
CA THR A 97 16.79 6.95 19.50
C THR A 97 15.93 8.06 18.90
N ILE A 98 16.54 9.16 18.45
CA ILE A 98 15.83 10.27 17.81
C ILE A 98 15.23 9.81 16.49
N LEU A 99 16.00 9.13 15.64
CA LEU A 99 15.52 8.58 14.35
C LEU A 99 14.35 7.62 14.56
N GLN A 100 14.46 6.70 15.52
CA GLN A 100 13.37 5.76 15.84
C GLN A 100 12.11 6.50 16.28
N ASN A 101 12.25 7.56 17.08
CA ASN A 101 11.10 8.36 17.51
C ASN A 101 10.47 9.11 16.34
N ILE A 102 11.22 9.83 15.51
CA ILE A 102 10.69 10.52 14.34
C ILE A 102 9.89 9.54 13.47
N LEU A 103 10.48 8.42 13.11
CA LEU A 103 9.86 7.42 12.21
C LEU A 103 8.69 6.64 12.86
N SER A 104 8.59 6.65 14.19
CA SER A 104 7.46 6.07 14.93
C SER A 104 6.35 7.07 15.25
N GLY A 105 6.56 8.37 15.00
CA GLY A 105 5.54 9.41 15.05
C GLY A 105 5.67 10.51 16.07
N PRO A 106 6.45 10.40 17.19
CA PRO A 106 6.72 11.53 18.02
C PRO A 106 7.39 12.67 17.28
N SER A 107 7.10 13.90 17.70
CA SER A 107 7.81 15.09 17.22
C SER A 107 9.13 15.26 17.94
N VAL A 108 10.12 15.75 17.24
CA VAL A 108 11.44 16.01 17.78
C VAL A 108 11.80 17.49 17.62
N LEU A 109 12.29 18.11 18.70
CA LEU A 109 12.74 19.48 18.73
C LEU A 109 14.22 19.52 19.11
N LEU A 110 15.03 20.08 18.23
CA LEU A 110 16.46 20.36 18.43
C LEU A 110 16.61 21.82 18.81
N VAL A 111 17.44 22.13 19.80
CA VAL A 111 17.63 23.51 20.31
C VAL A 111 19.10 23.85 20.24
N GLU A 112 19.43 25.08 19.77
CA GLU A 112 20.81 25.57 19.70
C GLU A 112 21.43 25.63 21.10
N GLY A 113 22.70 25.25 21.20
CA GLY A 113 23.45 25.22 22.46
C GLY A 113 23.32 23.91 23.24
N PHE A 114 22.40 22.99 22.87
CA PHE A 114 22.15 21.75 23.60
C PHE A 114 22.46 20.51 22.79
N ALA A 115 23.18 19.56 23.40
CA ALA A 115 23.45 18.25 22.83
C ALA A 115 22.33 17.22 23.13
N GLN A 116 21.13 17.68 23.40
CA GLN A 116 19.94 16.87 23.68
C GLN A 116 18.77 17.34 22.82
N ALA A 117 18.01 16.39 22.32
CA ALA A 117 16.74 16.64 21.62
C ALA A 117 15.57 16.45 22.59
N VAL A 118 14.53 17.25 22.41
CA VAL A 118 13.25 17.11 23.09
C VAL A 118 12.34 16.25 22.22
N ILE A 119 11.92 15.10 22.75
CA ILE A 119 10.94 14.23 22.10
C ILE A 119 9.58 14.52 22.71
N ILE A 120 8.62 14.87 21.88
CA ILE A 120 7.26 15.23 22.29
C ILE A 120 6.31 14.20 21.66
N ASP A 121 5.71 13.35 22.48
CA ASP A 121 4.82 12.31 22.00
C ASP A 121 3.36 12.78 21.97
N VAL A 122 2.99 13.39 20.88
CA VAL A 122 1.60 13.83 20.56
C VAL A 122 0.97 12.97 19.46
N ARG A 123 1.42 11.71 19.38
CA ARG A 123 0.97 10.81 18.32
C ARG A 123 -0.53 10.60 18.32
N THR A 124 -1.10 10.68 17.14
CA THR A 124 -2.43 10.18 16.83
C THR A 124 -2.33 9.49 15.48
N TYR A 125 -2.32 8.17 15.51
CA TYR A 125 -2.40 7.45 14.24
C TYR A 125 -3.77 7.64 13.63
N PRO A 126 -3.86 7.84 12.30
CA PRO A 126 -5.14 7.83 11.63
C PRO A 126 -5.85 6.50 11.93
N VAL A 127 -6.96 6.61 12.65
CA VAL A 127 -7.82 5.46 12.96
C VAL A 127 -9.09 5.65 12.17
N ARG A 128 -9.28 4.83 11.15
CA ARG A 128 -10.58 4.69 10.49
C ARG A 128 -11.48 3.81 11.35
N SER A 129 -12.81 3.99 11.26
CA SER A 129 -13.74 2.91 11.58
C SER A 129 -13.34 1.70 10.73
N ILE A 130 -12.90 0.64 11.39
CA ILE A 130 -12.26 -0.53 10.78
C ILE A 130 -13.22 -1.15 9.77
N SER A 131 -13.00 -0.95 8.49
CA SER A 131 -13.62 -1.75 7.43
C SER A 131 -12.52 -2.53 6.71
N GLU A 132 -12.62 -3.84 6.81
CA GLU A 132 -11.81 -4.76 6.02
C GLU A 132 -12.14 -4.57 4.53
N PRO A 133 -11.15 -4.57 3.63
CA PRO A 133 -11.41 -4.51 2.20
C PRO A 133 -12.33 -5.64 1.76
N ASP A 134 -13.39 -5.32 1.00
CA ASP A 134 -14.34 -6.33 0.53
C ASP A 134 -13.71 -7.30 -0.47
N THR A 135 -12.73 -6.84 -1.23
CA THR A 135 -12.08 -7.58 -2.32
C THR A 135 -10.95 -8.50 -1.86
N GLU A 136 -10.31 -8.18 -0.71
CA GLU A 136 -9.13 -8.91 -0.20
C GLU A 136 -9.35 -9.35 1.27
N ARG A 137 -10.50 -9.91 1.58
CA ARG A 137 -10.81 -10.45 2.92
C ARG A 137 -9.94 -11.64 3.24
N ILE A 138 -9.46 -11.68 4.50
CA ILE A 138 -8.70 -12.80 5.04
C ILE A 138 -9.24 -13.26 6.39
N THR A 139 -9.10 -14.55 6.67
CA THR A 139 -9.56 -15.13 7.93
C THR A 139 -8.67 -14.75 9.11
N ARG A 140 -7.37 -14.56 8.87
CA ARG A 140 -6.37 -14.16 9.88
C ARG A 140 -5.48 -13.07 9.30
N GLY A 141 -5.15 -12.03 10.09
CA GLY A 141 -4.24 -10.96 9.73
C GLY A 141 -4.75 -9.57 10.06
N ALA A 142 -4.08 -8.56 9.50
CA ALA A 142 -4.47 -7.17 9.65
C ALA A 142 -5.81 -6.93 8.93
N ARG A 143 -6.71 -6.19 9.55
CA ARG A 143 -8.03 -5.87 8.97
C ARG A 143 -8.14 -4.44 8.49
N ASP A 144 -7.05 -3.68 8.54
CA ASP A 144 -7.02 -2.32 8.03
C ASP A 144 -6.83 -2.33 6.51
N GLY A 145 -7.58 -1.50 5.83
CA GLY A 145 -7.50 -1.25 4.39
C GLY A 145 -7.04 0.18 4.10
N PHE A 146 -6.60 0.40 2.86
CA PHE A 146 -6.38 1.74 2.34
C PHE A 146 -7.71 2.49 2.21
N VAL A 147 -7.62 3.81 2.19
CA VAL A 147 -8.75 4.72 2.11
C VAL A 147 -8.57 5.67 0.92
N GLU A 148 -9.57 6.52 0.67
CA GLU A 148 -9.52 7.47 -0.44
C GLU A 148 -8.52 8.61 -0.21
N THR A 149 -8.13 8.89 1.04
CA THR A 149 -7.23 10.01 1.38
C THR A 149 -5.76 9.60 1.29
N LEU A 150 -5.00 10.24 0.40
CA LEU A 150 -3.58 9.98 0.16
C LEU A 150 -2.74 9.99 1.44
N LEU A 151 -2.89 11.01 2.28
CA LEU A 151 -2.11 11.18 3.51
C LEU A 151 -2.35 10.04 4.50
N PHE A 152 -3.58 9.54 4.63
CA PHE A 152 -3.86 8.38 5.48
C PHE A 152 -3.17 7.13 4.97
N ASN A 153 -3.14 6.93 3.66
CA ASN A 153 -2.52 5.77 3.03
C ASN A 153 -0.99 5.77 3.21
N THR A 154 -0.34 6.92 3.01
CA THR A 154 1.10 7.05 3.27
C THR A 154 1.43 6.82 4.73
N ASN A 155 0.59 7.29 5.65
CA ASN A 155 0.74 7.08 7.09
C ASN A 155 0.58 5.61 7.50
N LEU A 156 -0.34 4.86 6.88
CA LEU A 156 -0.48 3.42 7.11
C LEU A 156 0.79 2.64 6.69
N ILE A 157 1.43 3.06 5.61
CA ILE A 157 2.69 2.49 5.15
C ILE A 157 3.84 2.89 6.08
N ARG A 158 4.00 4.19 6.39
CA ARG A 158 5.06 4.70 7.27
C ARG A 158 5.01 4.06 8.66
N ARG A 159 3.82 3.85 9.21
CA ARG A 159 3.63 3.18 10.49
C ARG A 159 4.19 1.75 10.52
N ARG A 160 4.10 1.03 9.40
CA ARG A 160 4.61 -0.34 9.25
C ARG A 160 6.08 -0.38 8.89
N VAL A 161 6.50 0.47 7.97
CA VAL A 161 7.87 0.53 7.46
C VAL A 161 8.56 1.77 8.02
N ARG A 162 9.22 1.59 9.17
CA ARG A 162 9.94 2.66 9.90
C ARG A 162 11.38 2.76 9.45
N SER A 163 11.60 2.69 8.13
CA SER A 163 12.94 2.83 7.54
C SER A 163 13.25 4.29 7.24
N PRO A 164 14.47 4.79 7.57
CA PRO A 164 14.92 6.10 7.13
C PRO A 164 15.11 6.19 5.61
N LYS A 165 15.14 5.05 4.91
CA LYS A 165 15.26 4.97 3.45
C LYS A 165 13.92 5.02 2.72
N LEU A 166 12.81 4.95 3.46
CA LEU A 166 11.48 5.07 2.87
C LEU A 166 11.23 6.52 2.45
N THR A 167 10.96 6.70 1.17
CA THR A 167 10.73 8.01 0.55
C THR A 167 9.36 8.03 -0.12
N PHE A 168 8.62 9.12 0.07
CA PHE A 168 7.37 9.40 -0.62
C PHE A 168 7.54 10.67 -1.46
N SER A 169 7.79 10.53 -2.75
CA SER A 169 7.75 11.68 -3.65
C SER A 169 6.34 11.92 -4.18
N ILE A 170 5.92 13.16 -4.25
CA ILE A 170 4.58 13.54 -4.69
C ILE A 170 4.62 14.23 -6.04
N CYS A 171 3.64 13.95 -6.90
CA CYS A 171 3.39 14.70 -8.14
C CYS A 171 1.89 14.90 -8.32
N SER A 172 1.49 15.98 -9.00
CA SER A 172 0.09 16.26 -9.30
C SER A 172 -0.17 16.03 -10.78
N LEU A 173 -1.21 15.25 -11.12
CA LEU A 173 -1.55 14.85 -12.47
C LEU A 173 -2.92 15.39 -12.90
N GLY A 174 -3.03 15.76 -14.16
CA GLY A 174 -4.24 16.32 -14.76
C GLY A 174 -4.30 17.84 -14.71
N ALA A 175 -4.61 18.44 -15.83
CA ALA A 175 -4.71 19.91 -15.96
C ALA A 175 -5.86 20.48 -15.12
N GLU A 176 -6.99 19.78 -15.09
CA GLU A 176 -8.21 20.19 -14.38
C GLU A 176 -8.33 19.50 -13.01
N SER A 177 -8.11 18.18 -12.92
CA SER A 177 -8.30 17.44 -11.67
C SER A 177 -7.20 17.68 -10.66
N ARG A 178 -5.96 17.94 -11.10
CA ARG A 178 -4.76 18.13 -10.26
C ARG A 178 -4.68 17.09 -9.15
N THR A 179 -4.91 15.83 -9.53
CA THR A 179 -4.95 14.72 -8.58
C THR A 179 -3.54 14.40 -8.08
N ASP A 180 -3.36 14.37 -6.79
CA ASP A 180 -2.07 14.06 -6.18
C ASP A 180 -1.78 12.56 -6.25
N VAL A 181 -0.54 12.24 -6.62
CA VAL A 181 -0.03 10.87 -6.71
C VAL A 181 1.28 10.80 -5.94
N ALA A 182 1.33 9.93 -4.94
CA ALA A 182 2.55 9.66 -4.19
C ALA A 182 3.24 8.41 -4.74
N ILE A 183 4.54 8.50 -4.92
CA ILE A 183 5.43 7.40 -5.31
C ILE A 183 6.21 6.99 -4.06
N ALA A 184 5.93 5.81 -3.53
CA ALA A 184 6.63 5.28 -2.37
C ALA A 184 7.65 4.21 -2.78
N TYR A 185 8.86 4.31 -2.25
CA TYR A 185 9.96 3.38 -2.52
C TYR A 185 10.99 3.37 -1.39
N LEU A 186 11.74 2.27 -1.27
CA LEU A 186 12.92 2.18 -0.40
C LEU A 186 14.16 2.51 -1.24
N ALA A 187 14.87 3.58 -0.88
CA ALA A 187 15.98 4.12 -1.68
C ALA A 187 17.17 3.14 -1.83
N ASP A 188 17.33 2.18 -0.92
CA ASP A 188 18.38 1.18 -0.93
C ASP A 188 18.00 -0.14 -1.64
N GLN A 189 16.74 -0.32 -2.03
CA GLN A 189 16.24 -1.56 -2.61
C GLN A 189 15.58 -1.39 -3.97
N VAL A 190 15.12 -0.18 -4.28
CA VAL A 190 14.41 0.12 -5.52
C VAL A 190 15.35 0.00 -6.75
N ASN A 191 14.83 -0.47 -7.86
CA ASN A 191 15.50 -0.37 -9.15
C ASN A 191 15.45 1.08 -9.64
N GLU A 192 16.61 1.76 -9.62
CA GLU A 192 16.72 3.19 -9.99
C GLU A 192 16.31 3.46 -11.43
N GLU A 193 16.64 2.58 -12.39
CA GLU A 193 16.22 2.75 -13.79
C GLU A 193 14.70 2.71 -13.96
N LEU A 194 14.05 1.80 -13.22
CA LEU A 194 12.60 1.68 -13.23
C LEU A 194 11.95 2.92 -12.60
N LEU A 195 12.50 3.39 -11.47
CA LEU A 195 12.02 4.58 -10.77
C LEU A 195 12.13 5.83 -11.66
N ASP A 196 13.29 6.04 -12.28
CA ASP A 196 13.52 7.17 -13.19
C ASP A 196 12.63 7.11 -14.42
N THR A 197 12.46 5.93 -15.00
CA THR A 197 11.54 5.71 -16.12
C THR A 197 10.11 6.03 -15.73
N LEU A 198 9.69 5.62 -14.54
CA LEU A 198 8.36 5.91 -14.01
C LEU A 198 8.15 7.41 -13.77
N LYS A 199 9.11 8.07 -13.09
CA LYS A 199 9.05 9.53 -12.85
C LYS A 199 8.99 10.32 -14.16
N LYS A 200 9.81 9.93 -15.16
CA LYS A 200 9.78 10.55 -16.50
C LYS A 200 8.43 10.33 -17.20
N LYS A 201 7.88 9.12 -17.14
CA LYS A 201 6.56 8.87 -17.72
C LYS A 201 5.48 9.71 -17.06
N LEU A 202 5.45 9.77 -15.73
CA LEU A 202 4.47 10.56 -14.99
C LEU A 202 4.57 12.06 -15.33
N SER A 203 5.78 12.61 -15.43
CA SER A 203 5.99 14.02 -15.79
C SER A 203 5.61 14.36 -17.23
N GLN A 204 5.59 13.38 -18.13
CA GLN A 204 5.21 13.54 -19.54
C GLN A 204 3.72 13.32 -19.81
N LEU A 205 2.95 12.85 -18.82
CA LEU A 205 1.52 12.62 -18.97
C LEU A 205 0.78 13.97 -19.14
N GLN A 206 0.25 14.20 -20.34
CA GLN A 206 -0.63 15.32 -20.63
C GLN A 206 -2.07 14.82 -20.65
N ILE A 207 -2.74 14.92 -19.52
CA ILE A 207 -4.13 14.49 -19.32
C ILE A 207 -4.95 15.64 -18.76
N THR A 208 -6.23 15.67 -19.09
CA THR A 208 -7.15 16.66 -18.55
C THR A 208 -7.53 16.32 -17.11
N SER A 209 -7.87 15.06 -16.85
CA SER A 209 -8.31 14.61 -15.52
C SER A 209 -7.99 13.15 -15.27
N LEU A 210 -7.82 12.79 -13.98
CA LEU A 210 -7.62 11.43 -13.48
C LEU A 210 -8.87 11.01 -12.68
N THR A 211 -10.01 10.86 -13.36
CA THR A 211 -11.31 10.68 -12.71
C THR A 211 -11.56 9.33 -12.06
N MET A 212 -10.95 8.26 -12.58
CA MET A 212 -11.09 6.90 -12.05
C MET A 212 -9.88 6.48 -11.18
N GLY A 213 -9.17 7.45 -10.61
CA GLY A 213 -8.08 7.23 -9.67
C GLY A 213 -7.01 6.26 -10.18
N SER A 214 -6.73 5.24 -9.39
CA SER A 214 -5.70 4.23 -9.68
C SER A 214 -5.91 3.52 -11.02
N LYS A 215 -7.16 3.25 -11.43
CA LYS A 215 -7.45 2.56 -12.69
C LYS A 215 -7.07 3.40 -13.91
N SER A 216 -7.40 4.70 -13.91
CA SER A 216 -6.97 5.61 -14.99
C SER A 216 -5.45 5.69 -15.08
N LEU A 217 -4.76 5.75 -13.94
CA LEU A 217 -3.31 5.79 -13.91
C LEU A 217 -2.68 4.51 -14.45
N GLU A 218 -3.20 3.35 -14.07
CA GLU A 218 -2.78 2.05 -14.61
C GLU A 218 -2.85 2.05 -16.16
N GLU A 219 -3.97 2.51 -16.71
CA GLU A 219 -4.17 2.52 -18.15
C GLU A 219 -3.24 3.48 -18.92
N LEU A 220 -2.86 4.57 -18.29
CA LEU A 220 -1.93 5.54 -18.85
C LEU A 220 -0.48 5.07 -18.79
N LEU A 221 -0.10 4.35 -17.77
CA LEU A 221 1.27 3.84 -17.59
C LEU A 221 1.58 2.65 -18.50
N ILE A 222 0.57 1.82 -18.80
CA ILE A 222 0.73 0.59 -19.57
C ILE A 222 0.21 0.79 -20.99
N LYS A 223 1.05 0.52 -21.98
CA LYS A 223 0.58 0.36 -23.35
C LYS A 223 -0.23 -0.94 -23.45
N LYS A 224 -1.56 -0.85 -23.40
CA LYS A 224 -2.44 -2.00 -23.59
C LYS A 224 -2.15 -2.68 -24.93
N ARG A 225 -1.79 -3.96 -24.85
CA ARG A 225 -1.73 -4.86 -26.01
C ARG A 225 -3.00 -5.68 -25.99
N TRP A 226 -3.88 -5.50 -26.95
CA TRP A 226 -5.20 -6.13 -27.02
C TRP A 226 -5.18 -7.65 -26.90
N TRP A 227 -4.05 -8.29 -27.25
CA TRP A 227 -3.85 -9.74 -27.20
C TRP A 227 -3.24 -10.23 -25.85
N ASN A 228 -2.82 -9.33 -24.97
CA ASN A 228 -2.28 -9.71 -23.67
C ASN A 228 -3.34 -9.52 -22.57
N PRO A 229 -3.97 -10.60 -22.09
CA PRO A 229 -4.98 -10.53 -21.04
C PRO A 229 -4.39 -10.31 -19.65
N LEU A 230 -3.05 -10.48 -19.50
CA LEU A 230 -2.41 -10.40 -18.17
C LEU A 230 -2.17 -8.95 -17.77
N PRO A 231 -2.57 -8.56 -16.55
CA PRO A 231 -2.25 -7.26 -16.00
C PRO A 231 -0.74 -7.15 -15.74
N SER A 232 -0.19 -5.95 -15.97
CA SER A 232 1.23 -5.65 -15.75
C SER A 232 1.48 -4.90 -14.44
N ILE A 233 0.42 -4.49 -13.76
CA ILE A 233 0.43 -3.81 -12.46
C ILE A 233 -0.52 -4.59 -11.55
N GLN A 234 -0.10 -4.81 -10.32
CA GLN A 234 -0.97 -5.37 -9.31
C GLN A 234 -1.60 -4.23 -8.50
N LEU A 235 -2.86 -4.41 -8.13
CA LEU A 235 -3.60 -3.53 -7.22
C LEU A 235 -3.74 -4.23 -5.88
N THR A 236 -3.64 -3.48 -4.79
CA THR A 236 -3.97 -3.97 -3.45
C THR A 236 -4.66 -2.87 -2.64
N GLU A 237 -5.65 -3.26 -1.88
CA GLU A 237 -6.33 -2.41 -0.89
C GLU A 237 -5.74 -2.60 0.52
N ARG A 238 -4.73 -3.48 0.65
CA ARG A 238 -4.15 -3.92 1.92
C ARG A 238 -2.79 -3.28 2.19
N PRO A 239 -2.66 -2.50 3.27
CA PRO A 239 -1.38 -1.90 3.65
C PRO A 239 -0.30 -2.91 4.04
N ASP A 240 -0.66 -4.07 4.60
CA ASP A 240 0.31 -5.14 4.95
C ASP A 240 0.93 -5.77 3.70
N VAL A 241 0.13 -6.04 2.67
CA VAL A 241 0.60 -6.54 1.37
C VAL A 241 1.49 -5.52 0.68
N ALA A 242 1.04 -4.26 0.59
CA ALA A 242 1.83 -3.18 -0.01
C ALA A 242 3.19 -3.00 0.66
N CYS A 243 3.25 -3.05 2.00
CA CYS A 243 4.49 -2.95 2.75
C CYS A 243 5.43 -4.16 2.52
N SER A 244 4.89 -5.36 2.35
CA SER A 244 5.70 -6.55 2.03
C SER A 244 6.42 -6.36 0.69
N TYR A 245 5.68 -5.98 -0.37
CA TYR A 245 6.27 -5.70 -1.67
C TYR A 245 7.25 -4.52 -1.67
N LEU A 246 6.96 -3.48 -0.89
CA LEU A 246 7.87 -2.36 -0.72
C LEU A 246 9.22 -2.80 -0.14
N CYS A 247 9.19 -3.71 0.86
CA CYS A 247 10.41 -4.32 1.42
C CYS A 247 11.14 -5.27 0.46
N GLU A 248 10.48 -5.71 -0.61
CA GLU A 248 11.08 -6.49 -1.70
C GLU A 248 11.62 -5.60 -2.85
N GLY A 249 11.59 -4.28 -2.70
CA GLY A 249 12.11 -3.32 -3.67
C GLY A 249 11.10 -2.86 -4.74
N HIS A 250 9.82 -3.16 -4.55
CA HIS A 250 8.77 -2.66 -5.44
C HIS A 250 8.48 -1.18 -5.19
N ILE A 251 7.94 -0.53 -6.23
CA ILE A 251 7.47 0.86 -6.17
C ILE A 251 5.96 0.83 -5.96
N LEU A 252 5.46 1.63 -5.03
CA LEU A 252 4.05 1.83 -4.81
C LEU A 252 3.60 3.16 -5.40
N LEU A 253 2.47 3.16 -6.13
CA LEU A 253 1.79 4.39 -6.53
C LEU A 253 0.49 4.51 -5.76
N ILE A 254 0.37 5.56 -5.00
CA ILE A 254 -0.78 5.88 -4.17
C ILE A 254 -1.46 7.09 -4.82
N VAL A 255 -2.69 6.90 -5.27
CA VAL A 255 -3.46 7.94 -5.96
C VAL A 255 -4.50 8.48 -5.00
N ASP A 256 -4.59 9.80 -4.90
CA ASP A 256 -5.63 10.43 -4.09
C ASP A 256 -7.04 10.08 -4.61
N ASN A 257 -8.01 10.01 -3.74
CA ASN A 257 -9.37 9.54 -4.02
C ASN A 257 -9.46 8.07 -4.50
N SER A 258 -8.47 7.23 -4.15
CA SER A 258 -8.48 5.80 -4.48
C SER A 258 -8.08 4.95 -3.28
N PRO A 259 -8.90 3.95 -2.88
CA PRO A 259 -8.57 3.04 -1.79
C PRO A 259 -7.63 1.91 -2.20
N ALA A 260 -7.15 1.91 -3.44
CA ALA A 260 -6.24 0.90 -3.97
C ALA A 260 -4.89 1.49 -4.35
N VAL A 261 -3.84 0.78 -4.02
CA VAL A 261 -2.45 1.13 -4.31
C VAL A 261 -1.93 0.24 -5.43
N LEU A 262 -1.22 0.85 -6.38
CA LEU A 262 -0.60 0.17 -7.51
C LEU A 262 0.80 -0.32 -7.12
N LEU A 263 1.10 -1.59 -7.40
CA LEU A 263 2.39 -2.23 -7.16
C LEU A 263 3.14 -2.43 -8.49
N LEU A 264 4.37 -1.92 -8.57
CA LEU A 264 5.21 -2.02 -9.75
C LEU A 264 6.61 -2.57 -9.39
N PRO A 265 7.19 -3.45 -10.26
CA PRO A 265 6.58 -4.10 -11.41
C PRO A 265 5.62 -5.22 -10.99
N GLY A 266 4.55 -5.46 -11.78
CA GLY A 266 3.69 -6.63 -11.59
C GLY A 266 4.27 -7.85 -12.31
N THR A 267 4.29 -8.99 -11.63
CA THR A 267 4.72 -10.29 -12.20
C THR A 267 3.59 -11.30 -12.14
N ILE A 268 3.57 -12.25 -13.08
CA ILE A 268 2.53 -13.30 -13.15
C ILE A 268 2.46 -14.11 -11.83
N PHE A 269 3.59 -14.30 -11.17
CA PHE A 269 3.63 -15.05 -9.89
C PHE A 269 2.88 -14.34 -8.76
N GLN A 270 2.85 -13.03 -8.76
CA GLN A 270 2.13 -12.25 -7.75
C GLN A 270 0.61 -12.45 -7.83
N PHE A 271 0.07 -12.65 -9.04
CA PHE A 271 -1.36 -12.94 -9.23
C PHE A 271 -1.77 -14.33 -8.76
N THR A 272 -0.83 -15.25 -8.53
CA THR A 272 -1.08 -16.57 -7.94
C THR A 272 -0.96 -16.58 -6.42
N GLN A 273 -0.50 -15.49 -5.81
CA GLN A 273 -0.33 -15.35 -4.36
C GLN A 273 -1.58 -14.75 -3.73
N SER A 274 -1.91 -15.23 -2.53
CA SER A 274 -2.94 -14.65 -1.68
C SER A 274 -2.32 -14.18 -0.37
N PRO A 275 -2.77 -13.07 0.22
CA PRO A 275 -2.31 -12.65 1.53
C PRO A 275 -2.45 -13.74 2.61
N GLU A 276 -3.48 -14.58 2.50
CA GLU A 276 -3.72 -15.71 3.41
C GLU A 276 -2.57 -16.72 3.45
N ASP A 277 -1.82 -16.88 2.36
CA ASP A 277 -0.70 -17.82 2.30
C ASP A 277 0.42 -17.46 3.28
N TYR A 278 0.59 -16.17 3.56
CA TYR A 278 1.61 -15.64 4.47
C TYR A 278 1.19 -15.72 5.95
N TYR A 279 -0.11 -15.73 6.21
CA TYR A 279 -0.66 -15.84 7.57
C TYR A 279 -0.89 -17.29 8.01
N ASN A 280 -0.88 -18.24 7.07
CA ASN A 280 -0.97 -19.67 7.36
C ASN A 280 0.41 -20.28 7.64
N ASN A 281 0.41 -21.54 8.12
CA ASN A 281 1.64 -22.30 8.26
C ASN A 281 2.36 -22.39 6.88
N PRO A 282 3.70 -22.24 6.82
CA PRO A 282 4.46 -22.27 5.57
C PRO A 282 4.15 -23.47 4.66
N LEU A 283 3.93 -24.65 5.23
CA LEU A 283 3.57 -25.86 4.47
C LEU A 283 2.19 -25.70 3.82
N THR A 284 1.21 -25.21 4.56
CA THR A 284 -0.17 -25.00 4.06
C THR A 284 -0.20 -23.89 3.00
N GLY A 285 0.48 -22.76 3.24
CA GLY A 285 0.58 -21.67 2.28
C GLY A 285 1.25 -22.09 0.97
N THR A 286 2.33 -22.87 1.05
CA THR A 286 3.02 -23.41 -0.13
C THR A 286 2.13 -24.39 -0.90
N TYR A 287 1.38 -25.23 -0.19
CA TYR A 287 0.44 -26.16 -0.80
C TYR A 287 -0.67 -25.44 -1.59
N PHE A 288 -1.31 -24.43 -1.00
CA PHE A 288 -2.34 -23.65 -1.70
C PHE A 288 -1.78 -22.87 -2.90
N ARG A 289 -0.56 -22.36 -2.78
CA ARG A 289 0.14 -21.68 -3.88
C ARG A 289 0.41 -22.65 -5.04
N MET A 290 0.89 -23.87 -4.73
CA MET A 290 1.08 -24.91 -5.73
C MET A 290 -0.22 -25.29 -6.45
N ILE A 291 -1.32 -25.47 -5.69
CA ILE A 291 -2.64 -25.76 -6.29
C ILE A 291 -3.05 -24.67 -7.25
N ARG A 292 -2.98 -23.38 -6.83
CA ARG A 292 -3.36 -22.26 -7.70
C ARG A 292 -2.51 -22.21 -8.97
N PHE A 293 -1.20 -22.44 -8.83
CA PHE A 293 -0.29 -22.48 -9.97
C PHE A 293 -0.62 -23.64 -10.92
N LEU A 294 -0.99 -24.80 -10.38
CA LEU A 294 -1.39 -25.96 -11.16
C LEU A 294 -2.77 -25.76 -11.83
N CYS A 295 -3.69 -25.04 -11.19
CA CYS A 295 -5.01 -24.76 -11.76
C CYS A 295 -4.94 -23.97 -13.07
N ILE A 296 -3.93 -23.11 -13.26
CA ILE A 296 -3.78 -22.30 -14.48
C ILE A 296 -3.61 -23.19 -15.72
N PRO A 297 -2.59 -24.07 -15.82
CA PRO A 297 -2.45 -24.94 -16.97
C PRO A 297 -3.59 -25.98 -17.08
N VAL A 298 -4.12 -26.45 -15.95
CA VAL A 298 -5.25 -27.37 -15.96
C VAL A 298 -6.47 -26.71 -16.57
N SER A 299 -6.85 -25.52 -16.16
CA SER A 299 -8.00 -24.80 -16.72
C SER A 299 -7.86 -24.51 -18.22
N LEU A 300 -6.64 -24.23 -18.68
CA LEU A 300 -6.34 -23.95 -20.09
C LEU A 300 -6.37 -25.22 -20.96
N LEU A 301 -5.86 -26.35 -20.43
CA LEU A 301 -5.62 -27.55 -21.21
C LEU A 301 -6.71 -28.61 -21.06
N LEU A 302 -7.45 -28.60 -19.95
CA LEU A 302 -8.42 -29.65 -19.63
C LEU A 302 -9.47 -29.80 -20.73
N LEU A 303 -10.08 -28.72 -21.19
CA LEU A 303 -11.11 -28.75 -22.21
C LEU A 303 -10.58 -29.14 -23.60
N PRO A 304 -9.50 -28.49 -24.11
CA PRO A 304 -8.91 -28.93 -25.40
C PRO A 304 -8.47 -30.40 -25.39
N VAL A 305 -7.86 -30.86 -24.29
CA VAL A 305 -7.44 -32.26 -24.15
C VAL A 305 -8.65 -33.20 -24.12
N PHE A 306 -9.71 -32.84 -23.36
CA PHE A 306 -10.95 -33.64 -23.35
C PHE A 306 -11.59 -33.75 -24.74
N LEU A 307 -11.70 -32.63 -25.47
CA LEU A 307 -12.24 -32.62 -26.83
C LEU A 307 -11.40 -33.45 -27.79
N LEU A 308 -10.07 -33.39 -27.66
CA LEU A 308 -9.15 -34.19 -28.49
C LEU A 308 -9.26 -35.69 -28.19
N LEU A 309 -9.32 -36.07 -26.91
CA LEU A 309 -9.49 -37.44 -26.49
C LEU A 309 -10.84 -38.01 -26.94
N SER A 310 -11.92 -37.25 -26.80
CA SER A 310 -13.25 -37.68 -27.23
C SER A 310 -13.36 -37.84 -28.75
N ALA A 311 -12.59 -37.03 -29.52
CA ALA A 311 -12.60 -37.09 -30.99
C ALA A 311 -11.75 -38.23 -31.56
N TYR A 312 -10.55 -38.46 -31.03
CA TYR A 312 -9.56 -39.39 -31.61
C TYR A 312 -9.36 -40.66 -30.80
N TYR A 313 -9.69 -40.67 -29.51
CA TYR A 313 -9.46 -41.82 -28.62
C TYR A 313 -10.69 -42.09 -27.73
N PRO A 314 -11.86 -42.42 -28.33
CA PRO A 314 -13.11 -42.66 -27.59
C PRO A 314 -13.01 -43.83 -26.59
N GLU A 315 -12.11 -44.79 -26.83
CA GLU A 315 -11.87 -45.92 -25.92
C GLU A 315 -11.28 -45.45 -24.56
N ILE A 316 -10.44 -44.42 -24.56
CA ILE A 316 -9.84 -43.86 -23.33
C ILE A 316 -10.92 -43.14 -22.52
N THR A 317 -11.76 -42.34 -23.17
CA THR A 317 -12.85 -41.63 -22.49
C THR A 317 -13.89 -42.58 -21.92
N ALA A 318 -14.18 -43.66 -22.62
CA ALA A 318 -15.07 -44.73 -22.15
C ALA A 318 -14.49 -45.50 -20.95
N SER A 319 -13.16 -45.78 -20.96
CA SER A 319 -12.49 -46.47 -19.84
C SER A 319 -12.43 -45.59 -18.56
N LEU A 320 -12.40 -44.28 -18.70
CA LEU A 320 -12.45 -43.32 -17.60
C LEU A 320 -13.89 -43.03 -17.13
N GLN A 321 -14.90 -43.73 -17.71
CA GLN A 321 -16.33 -43.47 -17.46
C GLN A 321 -16.74 -41.99 -17.70
N LEU A 322 -15.92 -41.25 -18.39
CA LEU A 322 -16.28 -39.96 -18.96
C LEU A 322 -17.10 -40.34 -20.21
N THR A 323 -18.42 -40.58 -20.02
CA THR A 323 -19.30 -40.94 -21.11
C THR A 323 -19.12 -39.94 -22.24
N PRO A 324 -18.59 -40.38 -23.41
CA PRO A 324 -18.69 -39.51 -24.56
C PRO A 324 -20.18 -39.33 -24.80
N VAL A 325 -20.61 -38.10 -25.01
CA VAL A 325 -21.92 -37.82 -25.58
C VAL A 325 -21.85 -38.46 -27.00
N SER A 326 -22.17 -39.73 -27.08
CA SER A 326 -21.85 -40.62 -28.19
C SER A 326 -22.48 -40.19 -29.51
N ASP A 327 -23.41 -39.22 -29.46
CA ASP A 327 -24.16 -38.75 -30.63
C ASP A 327 -23.81 -37.30 -31.03
N LEU A 328 -22.94 -36.60 -30.28
CA LEU A 328 -22.54 -35.25 -30.61
C LEU A 328 -21.18 -35.23 -31.31
N SER A 329 -21.13 -34.64 -32.50
CA SER A 329 -19.83 -34.38 -33.13
C SER A 329 -18.99 -33.45 -32.23
N PRO A 330 -17.64 -33.60 -32.21
CA PRO A 330 -16.75 -32.76 -31.40
C PRO A 330 -16.96 -31.24 -31.58
N PHE A 331 -17.40 -30.86 -32.77
CA PHE A 331 -17.73 -29.48 -33.11
C PHE A 331 -19.00 -28.98 -32.38
N ARG A 332 -20.06 -29.81 -32.28
CA ARG A 332 -21.25 -29.44 -31.49
C ARG A 332 -20.94 -29.38 -30.02
N LEU A 333 -20.16 -30.34 -29.50
CA LEU A 333 -19.73 -30.36 -28.12
C LEU A 333 -18.96 -29.07 -27.77
N PHE A 334 -18.06 -28.61 -28.64
CA PHE A 334 -17.35 -27.33 -28.46
C PHE A 334 -18.31 -26.14 -28.28
N PHE A 335 -19.33 -26.03 -29.13
CA PHE A 335 -20.31 -24.95 -29.01
C PHE A 335 -21.19 -25.03 -27.75
N TYR A 336 -21.55 -26.25 -27.32
CA TYR A 336 -22.28 -26.42 -26.07
C TYR A 336 -21.45 -25.98 -24.86
N VAL A 337 -20.19 -26.38 -24.79
CA VAL A 337 -19.30 -25.97 -23.71
C VAL A 337 -19.12 -24.47 -23.72
N LEU A 338 -18.88 -23.86 -24.87
CA LEU A 338 -18.74 -22.41 -25.01
C LEU A 338 -20.02 -21.67 -24.60
N ALA A 339 -21.20 -22.20 -24.89
CA ALA A 339 -22.46 -21.64 -24.44
C ALA A 339 -22.65 -21.73 -22.92
N VAL A 340 -22.25 -22.86 -22.31
CA VAL A 340 -22.28 -23.03 -20.85
C VAL A 340 -21.28 -22.09 -20.16
N GLU A 341 -20.06 -21.95 -20.68
CA GLU A 341 -19.09 -20.97 -20.15
C GLU A 341 -19.62 -19.54 -20.22
N PHE A 342 -20.21 -19.15 -21.35
CA PHE A 342 -20.82 -17.84 -21.51
C PHE A 342 -21.98 -17.60 -20.51
N LEU A 343 -22.84 -18.59 -20.31
CA LEU A 343 -23.91 -18.52 -19.31
C LEU A 343 -23.35 -18.43 -17.89
N LEU A 344 -22.28 -19.15 -17.58
CA LEU A 344 -21.57 -19.05 -16.30
C LEU A 344 -21.02 -17.66 -16.05
N ASP A 345 -20.40 -17.06 -17.06
CA ASP A 345 -19.83 -15.72 -16.95
C ASP A 345 -20.93 -14.65 -16.81
N LEU A 346 -22.03 -14.77 -17.55
CA LEU A 346 -23.23 -13.93 -17.34
C LEU A 346 -23.78 -14.06 -15.93
N PHE A 347 -23.81 -15.27 -15.40
CA PHE A 347 -24.26 -15.54 -14.06
C PHE A 347 -23.34 -14.91 -12.99
N LYS A 348 -22.02 -15.10 -13.11
CA LYS A 348 -21.02 -14.47 -12.24
C LYS A 348 -21.14 -12.95 -12.27
N TYR A 349 -21.28 -12.37 -13.46
CA TYR A 349 -21.47 -10.92 -13.64
C TYR A 349 -22.73 -10.41 -12.95
N SER A 350 -23.85 -11.12 -13.13
CA SER A 350 -25.11 -10.80 -12.46
C SER A 350 -25.00 -10.90 -10.92
N ALA A 351 -24.32 -11.94 -10.43
CA ALA A 351 -24.08 -12.11 -9.00
C ALA A 351 -23.20 -11.01 -8.40
N ALA A 352 -22.20 -10.55 -9.13
CA ALA A 352 -21.32 -9.45 -8.71
C ALA A 352 -22.04 -8.10 -8.64
N LEU A 353 -23.04 -7.86 -9.49
CA LEU A 353 -23.86 -6.63 -9.48
C LEU A 353 -25.00 -6.68 -8.44
N SER A 354 -25.31 -7.86 -7.90
CA SER A 354 -26.40 -8.03 -6.94
C SER A 354 -25.96 -7.71 -5.52
N SER A 355 -26.91 -7.25 -4.67
CA SER A 355 -26.62 -7.08 -3.25
C SER A 355 -26.20 -8.39 -2.60
N SER A 356 -25.35 -8.32 -1.57
CA SER A 356 -24.79 -9.50 -0.88
C SER A 356 -25.80 -10.55 -0.43
N ARG A 357 -27.04 -10.13 -0.11
CA ARG A 357 -28.13 -11.03 0.29
C ARG A 357 -28.66 -11.87 -0.88
N VAL A 358 -28.73 -11.29 -2.06
CA VAL A 358 -29.24 -11.96 -3.27
C VAL A 358 -28.14 -12.81 -3.93
N SER A 359 -26.89 -12.36 -3.86
CA SER A 359 -25.72 -13.06 -4.41
C SER A 359 -25.56 -14.47 -3.83
N GLY A 360 -25.77 -14.67 -2.52
CA GLY A 360 -25.71 -15.99 -1.90
C GLY A 360 -26.78 -16.96 -2.43
N ALA A 361 -28.03 -16.49 -2.54
CA ALA A 361 -29.14 -17.29 -3.06
C ALA A 361 -28.93 -17.63 -4.56
N LEU A 362 -28.47 -16.65 -5.35
CA LEU A 362 -28.12 -16.83 -6.76
C LEU A 362 -27.00 -17.87 -6.94
N SER A 363 -25.99 -17.87 -6.08
CA SER A 363 -24.89 -18.85 -6.15
C SER A 363 -25.36 -20.28 -5.93
N ILE A 364 -26.32 -20.50 -5.01
CA ILE A 364 -26.90 -21.84 -4.76
C ILE A 364 -27.75 -22.28 -5.96
N VAL A 365 -28.65 -21.42 -6.46
CA VAL A 365 -29.51 -21.73 -7.61
C VAL A 365 -28.70 -21.97 -8.87
N GLY A 366 -27.66 -21.14 -9.10
CA GLY A 366 -26.76 -21.31 -10.23
C GLY A 366 -25.97 -22.63 -10.17
N GLY A 367 -25.46 -23.00 -9.00
CA GLY A 367 -24.79 -24.28 -8.79
C GLY A 367 -25.69 -25.49 -9.06
N LEU A 368 -26.95 -25.42 -8.65
CA LEU A 368 -27.94 -26.47 -8.92
C LEU A 368 -28.29 -26.58 -10.42
N LEU A 369 -28.57 -25.44 -11.08
CA LEU A 369 -28.89 -25.42 -12.52
C LEU A 369 -27.73 -25.92 -13.36
N ILE A 370 -26.50 -25.53 -13.04
CA ILE A 370 -25.31 -26.00 -13.77
C ILE A 370 -25.07 -27.48 -13.52
N GLY A 371 -25.28 -27.96 -12.29
CA GLY A 371 -25.20 -29.37 -11.94
C GLY A 371 -26.23 -30.20 -12.72
N ASP A 372 -27.46 -29.72 -12.85
CA ASP A 372 -28.53 -30.39 -13.61
C ASP A 372 -28.25 -30.42 -15.13
N ILE A 373 -27.78 -29.30 -15.67
CA ILE A 373 -27.34 -29.25 -17.09
C ILE A 373 -26.15 -30.18 -17.33
N ALA A 374 -25.16 -30.22 -16.44
CA ALA A 374 -23.99 -31.08 -16.57
C ALA A 374 -24.34 -32.59 -16.51
N VAL A 375 -25.41 -32.94 -15.77
CA VAL A 375 -25.90 -34.33 -15.70
C VAL A 375 -26.79 -34.70 -16.89
N SER A 376 -27.48 -33.71 -17.46
CA SER A 376 -28.39 -33.91 -18.60
C SER A 376 -27.67 -33.92 -19.97
N LEU A 377 -26.46 -33.40 -20.03
CA LEU A 377 -25.55 -33.47 -21.18
C LEU A 377 -24.68 -34.73 -21.14
#